data_84fa44adaaaad66293b64aab0c0b3ccf
#
_entry.id   84fa44adaaaad66293b64aab0c0b3ccf
#
_cell.length_a   1.000
_cell.length_b   1.000
_cell.length_c   1.000
_cell.angle_alpha   90.00
_cell.angle_beta   90.00
_cell.angle_gamma   90.00
#
_symmetry.space_group_name_H-M   'P 1'
#
loop_
_entity.id
_entity.type
_entity.pdbx_description
1 polymer ?
#
loop_
_entity_poly.entity_id
_entity_poly.type
_entity_poly.pdbx_seq_one_letter_code
_entity_poly.pdbx_strand_id
1 'polypeptide(L)'
;MDGSTEYYRTASSDSSYFDMFINSIALRENCYHCKYTNGKRTGDITIGDYWGIEEEHPETLEQNGGRLSEKNGISVSLINSDKGIVFFDEIKEQFDYYESTFEKAAKRNTQLVHPVKLTKARKNVLDMYRKWGYGAVEFYFWCRIPKPVSYTHLTLPTT
;
A
#
# COMPACT_ATOMS: atom_id res chain seq x y z
N MET A 1 -10.18 33.79 -5.86
CA MET A 1 -9.37 32.56 -5.92
C MET A 1 -10.25 31.51 -6.55
N ASP A 2 -9.91 31.11 -7.75
CA ASP A 2 -10.60 30.04 -8.47
C ASP A 2 -10.33 28.74 -7.73
N GLY A 3 -11.37 28.06 -7.26
CA GLY A 3 -11.30 26.83 -6.48
C GLY A 3 -11.04 25.57 -7.32
N SER A 4 -10.30 25.70 -8.44
CA SER A 4 -9.94 24.56 -9.27
C SER A 4 -8.94 23.65 -8.54
N THR A 5 -9.33 22.41 -8.31
CA THR A 5 -8.44 21.38 -7.77
C THR A 5 -7.74 20.70 -8.94
N GLU A 6 -6.44 20.92 -9.07
CA GLU A 6 -5.62 20.19 -10.04
C GLU A 6 -5.21 18.83 -9.45
N TYR A 7 -5.48 17.76 -10.20
CA TYR A 7 -5.04 16.40 -9.84
C TYR A 7 -3.78 16.03 -10.62
N TYR A 8 -2.68 15.83 -9.90
CA TYR A 8 -1.45 15.33 -10.48
C TYR A 8 -1.38 13.81 -10.31
N ARG A 9 -1.29 13.08 -11.43
CA ARG A 9 -0.92 11.65 -11.40
C ARG A 9 0.57 11.55 -11.62
N THR A 10 1.28 11.13 -10.58
CA THR A 10 2.72 10.89 -10.64
C THR A 10 2.96 9.38 -10.54
N ALA A 11 3.76 8.82 -11.45
CA ALA A 11 4.22 7.45 -11.29
C ALA A 11 5.08 7.33 -10.03
N SER A 12 5.10 6.17 -9.39
CA SER A 12 5.92 5.93 -8.20
C SER A 12 7.41 6.18 -8.45
N SER A 13 7.85 5.99 -9.69
CA SER A 13 9.20 6.30 -10.16
C SER A 13 9.53 7.80 -10.21
N ASP A 14 8.52 8.67 -10.15
CA ASP A 14 8.69 10.10 -10.36
C ASP A 14 8.66 10.90 -9.04
N SER A 15 8.48 10.21 -7.91
CA SER A 15 8.41 10.83 -6.59
C SER A 15 9.32 10.15 -5.59
N SER A 16 10.32 10.89 -5.10
CA SER A 16 11.19 10.41 -4.03
C SER A 16 10.41 10.10 -2.75
N TYR A 17 9.38 10.90 -2.44
CA TYR A 17 8.52 10.65 -1.29
C TYR A 17 7.77 9.32 -1.41
N PHE A 18 7.18 9.05 -2.58
CA PHE A 18 6.43 7.82 -2.80
C PHE A 18 7.35 6.60 -2.77
N ASP A 19 8.53 6.68 -3.41
CA ASP A 19 9.55 5.63 -3.33
C ASP A 19 9.97 5.35 -1.88
N MET A 20 10.27 6.38 -1.11
CA MET A 20 10.63 6.24 0.29
C MET A 20 9.50 5.65 1.14
N PHE A 21 8.24 5.95 0.81
CA PHE A 21 7.07 5.39 1.50
C PHE A 21 6.91 3.90 1.19
N ILE A 22 6.88 3.53 -0.09
CA ILE A 22 6.72 2.13 -0.53
C ILE A 22 7.86 1.25 -0.02
N ASN A 23 9.09 1.75 -0.06
CA ASN A 23 10.26 1.02 0.44
C ASN A 23 10.44 1.15 1.97
N SER A 24 9.46 1.71 2.67
CA SER A 24 9.47 1.84 4.13
C SER A 24 10.68 2.59 4.69
N ILE A 25 11.23 3.54 3.94
CA ILE A 25 12.41 4.32 4.31
C ILE A 25 12.03 5.51 5.21
N ALA A 26 10.92 6.19 4.90
CA ALA A 26 10.51 7.44 5.55
C ALA A 26 9.27 7.29 6.44
N LEU A 27 9.02 6.13 7.00
CA LEU A 27 7.93 5.94 7.95
C LEU A 27 8.24 6.59 9.30
N ARG A 28 7.20 6.81 10.11
CA ARG A 28 7.37 7.28 11.49
C ARG A 28 8.14 6.25 12.34
N GLU A 29 8.89 6.71 13.33
CA GLU A 29 9.66 5.84 14.23
C GLU A 29 8.78 4.75 14.86
N ASN A 30 7.58 5.11 15.28
CA ASN A 30 6.63 4.19 15.87
C ASN A 30 6.22 3.02 14.95
N CYS A 31 6.32 3.18 13.62
CA CYS A 31 6.00 2.11 12.67
C CYS A 31 7.02 0.97 12.75
N TYR A 32 8.27 1.27 13.08
CA TYR A 32 9.33 0.26 13.20
C TYR A 32 9.32 -0.47 14.55
N HIS A 33 8.58 0.05 15.52
CA HIS A 33 8.41 -0.51 16.86
C HIS A 33 6.93 -0.70 17.21
N CYS A 34 6.08 -0.87 16.19
CA CYS A 34 4.64 -0.92 16.36
C CYS A 34 4.23 -2.19 17.12
N LYS A 35 3.70 -2.01 18.32
CA LYS A 35 3.21 -3.12 19.17
C LYS A 35 1.86 -3.69 18.74
N TYR A 36 1.21 -3.05 17.76
CA TYR A 36 -0.09 -3.47 17.24
C TYR A 36 0.01 -4.38 16.01
N THR A 37 1.23 -4.74 15.58
CA THR A 37 1.47 -5.67 14.47
C THR A 37 1.41 -7.11 14.94
N ASN A 38 0.23 -7.55 15.30
CA ASN A 38 -0.07 -8.92 15.74
C ASN A 38 -1.56 -9.19 15.54
N GLY A 39 -2.02 -10.42 15.74
CA GLY A 39 -3.43 -10.81 15.61
C GLY A 39 -4.36 -10.21 16.68
N LYS A 40 -3.81 -9.66 17.77
CA LYS A 40 -4.62 -8.99 18.82
C LYS A 40 -4.74 -7.51 18.50
N ARG A 41 -5.77 -7.15 17.76
CA ARG A 41 -6.05 -5.75 17.38
C ARG A 41 -6.94 -5.07 18.42
N THR A 42 -6.75 -3.76 18.59
CA THR A 42 -7.53 -2.96 19.57
C THR A 42 -8.82 -2.41 18.98
N GLY A 43 -8.94 -2.33 17.66
CA GLY A 43 -10.16 -1.90 16.97
C GLY A 43 -11.11 -3.08 16.77
N ASP A 44 -12.41 -2.83 16.71
CA ASP A 44 -13.43 -3.86 16.45
C ASP A 44 -13.27 -4.47 15.05
N ILE A 45 -12.86 -3.65 14.07
CA ILE A 45 -12.54 -4.06 12.71
C ILE A 45 -11.19 -3.45 12.30
N THR A 46 -10.36 -4.20 11.58
CA THR A 46 -9.14 -3.72 10.94
C THR A 46 -9.28 -3.90 9.45
N ILE A 47 -9.05 -2.83 8.68
CA ILE A 47 -9.14 -2.84 7.21
C ILE A 47 -7.78 -2.49 6.63
N GLY A 48 -7.43 -3.13 5.52
CA GLY A 48 -6.22 -2.84 4.74
C GLY A 48 -6.30 -3.44 3.34
N ASP A 49 -5.29 -3.17 2.51
CA ASP A 49 -5.18 -3.80 1.20
C ASP A 49 -4.89 -5.29 1.36
N TYR A 50 -5.49 -6.13 0.51
CA TYR A 50 -5.19 -7.56 0.52
C TYR A 50 -4.08 -7.89 -0.48
N TRP A 51 -2.83 -7.72 -0.06
CA TRP A 51 -1.69 -8.15 -0.86
C TRP A 51 -1.59 -9.67 -0.92
N GLY A 52 -1.46 -10.22 -2.12
CA GLY A 52 -1.30 -11.66 -2.35
C GLY A 52 -2.61 -12.44 -2.45
N ILE A 53 -3.74 -11.77 -2.62
CA ILE A 53 -5.03 -12.44 -2.85
C ILE A 53 -4.99 -13.32 -4.10
N GLU A 54 -4.24 -12.92 -5.12
CA GLU A 54 -4.03 -13.65 -6.37
C GLU A 54 -3.37 -15.02 -6.17
N GLU A 55 -2.61 -15.18 -5.09
CA GLU A 55 -1.97 -16.45 -4.72
C GLU A 55 -2.84 -17.28 -3.76
N GLU A 56 -3.53 -16.62 -2.84
CA GLU A 56 -4.25 -17.27 -1.74
C GLU A 56 -5.72 -17.59 -2.07
N HIS A 57 -6.33 -16.79 -2.95
CA HIS A 57 -7.74 -16.89 -3.34
C HIS A 57 -7.96 -16.55 -4.82
N PRO A 58 -7.23 -17.19 -5.76
CA PRO A 58 -7.35 -16.89 -7.19
C PRO A 58 -8.77 -17.06 -7.72
N GLU A 59 -9.55 -17.98 -7.13
CA GLU A 59 -10.95 -18.29 -7.50
C GLU A 59 -11.91 -17.13 -7.24
N THR A 60 -11.54 -16.15 -6.39
CA THR A 60 -12.42 -15.02 -6.08
C THR A 60 -12.32 -13.89 -7.10
N LEU A 61 -11.29 -13.91 -7.95
CA LEU A 61 -10.98 -12.85 -8.90
C LEU A 61 -11.79 -12.96 -10.18
N GLU A 62 -12.22 -11.82 -10.74
CA GLU A 62 -13.01 -11.73 -12.00
C GLU A 62 -12.36 -12.50 -13.14
N GLN A 63 -11.04 -12.42 -13.29
CA GLN A 63 -10.29 -13.14 -14.33
C GLN A 63 -10.38 -14.67 -14.24
N ASN A 64 -10.78 -15.20 -13.08
CA ASN A 64 -10.95 -16.62 -12.82
C ASN A 64 -12.41 -17.00 -12.55
N GLY A 65 -13.36 -16.10 -12.86
CA GLY A 65 -14.79 -16.34 -12.70
C GLY A 65 -15.36 -15.93 -11.33
N GLY A 66 -14.56 -15.31 -10.47
CA GLY A 66 -15.01 -14.69 -9.22
C GLY A 66 -15.67 -13.33 -9.44
N ARG A 67 -15.90 -12.59 -8.34
CA ARG A 67 -16.58 -11.28 -8.36
C ARG A 67 -15.67 -10.11 -7.99
N LEU A 68 -14.47 -10.37 -7.49
CA LEU A 68 -13.56 -9.33 -7.02
C LEU A 68 -12.69 -8.81 -8.15
N SER A 69 -12.65 -7.49 -8.32
CA SER A 69 -11.90 -6.81 -9.35
C SER A 69 -10.60 -6.22 -8.79
N GLU A 70 -9.44 -6.73 -9.22
CA GLU A 70 -8.13 -6.19 -8.85
C GLU A 70 -7.95 -4.73 -9.29
N LYS A 71 -8.62 -4.32 -10.38
CA LYS A 71 -8.55 -2.94 -10.89
C LYS A 71 -9.15 -1.93 -9.92
N ASN A 72 -10.16 -2.35 -9.15
CA ASN A 72 -10.84 -1.51 -8.16
C ASN A 72 -10.12 -1.54 -6.80
N GLY A 73 -9.14 -2.42 -6.64
CA GLY A 73 -8.51 -2.73 -5.37
C GLY A 73 -9.34 -3.69 -4.54
N ILE A 74 -8.68 -4.54 -3.77
CA ILE A 74 -9.33 -5.52 -2.91
C ILE A 74 -8.82 -5.31 -1.49
N SER A 75 -9.76 -5.18 -0.55
CA SER A 75 -9.46 -4.98 0.85
C SER A 75 -9.58 -6.27 1.65
N VAL A 76 -8.72 -6.43 2.66
CA VAL A 76 -8.89 -7.42 3.72
C VAL A 76 -9.51 -6.73 4.94
N SER A 77 -10.50 -7.38 5.54
CA SER A 77 -11.12 -6.95 6.80
C SER A 77 -10.94 -8.04 7.86
N LEU A 78 -10.34 -7.67 8.99
CA LEU A 78 -10.25 -8.55 10.16
C LEU A 78 -11.32 -8.11 11.15
N ILE A 79 -12.19 -9.03 11.52
CA ILE A 79 -13.21 -8.80 12.54
C ILE A 79 -12.63 -9.24 13.88
N ASN A 80 -12.43 -8.31 14.80
CA ASN A 80 -11.62 -8.53 16.00
C ASN A 80 -12.44 -8.66 17.29
N SER A 81 -13.75 -8.38 17.25
CA SER A 81 -14.63 -8.43 18.44
C SER A 81 -16.06 -8.79 18.06
N ASP A 82 -16.86 -9.19 19.05
CA ASP A 82 -18.30 -9.45 18.88
C ASP A 82 -19.05 -8.22 18.35
N LYS A 83 -18.66 -7.03 18.77
CA LYS A 83 -19.20 -5.77 18.24
C LYS A 83 -18.86 -5.58 16.77
N GLY A 84 -17.65 -5.97 16.35
CA GLY A 84 -17.26 -5.99 14.95
C GLY A 84 -18.09 -6.96 14.12
N ILE A 85 -18.41 -8.14 14.67
CA ILE A 85 -19.27 -9.12 14.03
C ILE A 85 -20.65 -8.52 13.78
N VAL A 86 -21.29 -7.97 14.82
CA VAL A 86 -22.63 -7.34 14.72
C VAL A 86 -22.63 -6.26 13.64
N PHE A 87 -21.63 -5.36 13.68
CA PHE A 87 -21.53 -4.30 12.68
C PHE A 87 -21.33 -4.84 11.26
N PHE A 88 -20.46 -5.83 11.09
CA PHE A 88 -20.25 -6.44 9.77
C PHE A 88 -21.52 -7.11 9.24
N ASP A 89 -22.25 -7.81 10.09
CA ASP A 89 -23.51 -8.48 9.70
C ASP A 89 -24.57 -7.48 9.22
N GLU A 90 -24.58 -6.26 9.75
CA GLU A 90 -25.52 -5.21 9.31
C GLU A 90 -25.20 -4.67 7.90
N ILE A 91 -23.93 -4.74 7.47
CA ILE A 91 -23.48 -4.09 6.23
C ILE A 91 -23.02 -5.06 5.14
N LYS A 92 -22.81 -6.35 5.45
CA LYS A 92 -22.17 -7.32 4.54
C LYS A 92 -22.91 -7.48 3.19
N GLU A 93 -24.22 -7.29 3.16
CA GLU A 93 -25.02 -7.38 1.92
C GLU A 93 -24.73 -6.23 0.93
N GLN A 94 -23.99 -5.21 1.36
CA GLN A 94 -23.58 -4.07 0.52
C GLN A 94 -22.25 -4.32 -0.18
N PHE A 95 -21.58 -5.44 0.11
CA PHE A 95 -20.25 -5.78 -0.42
C PHE A 95 -20.23 -7.13 -1.10
N ASP A 96 -19.38 -7.25 -2.11
CA ASP A 96 -18.90 -8.55 -2.55
C ASP A 96 -17.77 -8.98 -1.62
N TYR A 97 -17.97 -10.04 -0.85
CA TYR A 97 -16.97 -10.54 0.09
C TYR A 97 -16.80 -12.05 0.01
N TYR A 98 -15.64 -12.50 0.45
CA TYR A 98 -15.29 -13.91 0.62
C TYR A 98 -14.60 -14.09 1.97
N GLU A 99 -14.87 -15.20 2.61
CA GLU A 99 -14.20 -15.54 3.86
C GLU A 99 -12.76 -16.00 3.61
N SER A 100 -11.86 -15.59 4.48
CA SER A 100 -10.45 -15.96 4.48
C SER A 100 -9.98 -16.26 5.89
N THR A 101 -8.74 -16.73 6.03
CA THR A 101 -8.13 -16.94 7.34
C THR A 101 -7.07 -15.88 7.61
N PHE A 102 -6.77 -15.65 8.90
CA PHE A 102 -5.73 -14.72 9.30
C PHE A 102 -4.37 -15.11 8.70
N GLU A 103 -4.06 -16.41 8.64
CA GLU A 103 -2.80 -16.92 8.11
C GLU A 103 -2.63 -16.59 6.63
N LYS A 104 -3.69 -16.76 5.82
CA LYS A 104 -3.68 -16.40 4.41
C LYS A 104 -3.52 -14.89 4.22
N ALA A 105 -4.30 -14.10 4.95
CA ALA A 105 -4.22 -12.65 4.91
C ALA A 105 -2.83 -12.13 5.33
N ALA A 106 -2.20 -12.75 6.32
CA ALA A 106 -0.90 -12.33 6.85
C ALA A 106 0.29 -12.65 5.94
N LYS A 107 0.17 -13.59 5.02
CA LYS A 107 1.29 -14.10 4.19
C LYS A 107 2.02 -13.00 3.44
N ARG A 108 1.29 -12.10 2.79
CA ARG A 108 1.83 -10.94 2.08
C ARG A 108 1.59 -9.61 2.83
N ASN A 109 0.68 -9.60 3.80
CA ASN A 109 0.42 -8.46 4.68
C ASN A 109 1.24 -8.59 5.97
N THR A 110 2.56 -8.55 5.85
CA THR A 110 3.50 -8.83 6.94
C THR A 110 3.32 -7.93 8.16
N GLN A 111 2.77 -6.71 7.99
CA GLN A 111 2.43 -5.80 9.08
C GLN A 111 1.29 -6.32 9.98
N LEU A 112 0.62 -7.41 9.61
CA LEU A 112 -0.32 -8.10 10.50
C LEU A 112 0.40 -8.90 11.59
N VAL A 113 1.67 -9.28 11.39
CA VAL A 113 2.41 -10.17 12.29
C VAL A 113 3.69 -9.57 12.88
N HIS A 114 4.30 -8.58 12.21
CA HIS A 114 5.48 -7.91 12.73
C HIS A 114 5.63 -6.47 12.21
N PRO A 115 6.33 -5.59 12.95
CA PRO A 115 6.61 -4.24 12.49
C PRO A 115 7.55 -4.23 11.29
N VAL A 116 7.53 -3.11 10.59
CA VAL A 116 8.45 -2.85 9.48
C VAL A 116 9.90 -2.88 9.98
N LYS A 117 10.79 -3.48 9.21
CA LYS A 117 12.21 -3.54 9.55
C LYS A 117 12.91 -2.21 9.27
N LEU A 118 13.73 -1.76 10.23
CA LEU A 118 14.62 -0.63 10.02
C LEU A 118 15.64 -0.94 8.92
N THR A 119 15.78 -0.03 7.96
CA THR A 119 16.74 -0.17 6.86
C THR A 119 17.92 0.79 7.02
N LYS A 120 19.10 0.40 6.50
CA LYS A 120 20.25 1.31 6.41
C LYS A 120 19.92 2.54 5.56
N ALA A 121 19.10 2.40 4.54
CA ALA A 121 18.66 3.47 3.67
C ALA A 121 17.95 4.59 4.47
N ARG A 122 17.11 4.23 5.46
CA ARG A 122 16.44 5.21 6.33
C ARG A 122 17.45 6.13 7.02
N LYS A 123 18.47 5.55 7.66
CA LYS A 123 19.48 6.35 8.35
C LYS A 123 20.16 7.32 7.39
N ASN A 124 20.60 6.83 6.25
CA ASN A 124 21.29 7.65 5.25
C ASN A 124 20.42 8.80 4.72
N VAL A 125 19.15 8.52 4.40
CA VAL A 125 18.20 9.52 3.92
C VAL A 125 17.92 10.58 4.99
N LEU A 126 17.68 10.17 6.24
CA LEU A 126 17.42 11.10 7.33
C LEU A 126 18.65 11.96 7.67
N ASP A 127 19.86 11.39 7.65
CA ASP A 127 21.10 12.14 7.86
C ASP A 127 21.35 13.15 6.73
N MET A 128 21.07 12.76 5.49
CA MET A 128 21.12 13.63 4.32
C MET A 128 20.10 14.78 4.44
N TYR A 129 18.85 14.46 4.80
CA TYR A 129 17.81 15.45 5.02
C TYR A 129 18.19 16.47 6.10
N ARG A 130 18.70 16.00 7.24
CA ARG A 130 19.13 16.86 8.35
C ARG A 130 20.26 17.80 7.97
N LYS A 131 21.20 17.32 7.14
CA LYS A 131 22.40 18.06 6.77
C LYS A 131 22.18 19.03 5.61
N TRP A 132 21.39 18.63 4.62
CA TRP A 132 21.27 19.37 3.35
C TRP A 132 19.83 19.64 2.91
N GLY A 133 18.85 19.26 3.70
CA GLY A 133 17.43 19.44 3.38
C GLY A 133 16.89 18.46 2.35
N TYR A 134 15.59 18.64 2.02
CA TYR A 134 14.88 17.73 1.12
C TYR A 134 15.41 17.74 -0.32
N GLY A 135 15.91 18.89 -0.80
CA GLY A 135 16.48 18.98 -2.14
C GLY A 135 17.65 18.02 -2.38
N ALA A 136 18.47 17.74 -1.36
CA ALA A 136 19.54 16.77 -1.47
C ALA A 136 19.01 15.32 -1.53
N VAL A 137 17.94 15.02 -0.80
CA VAL A 137 17.26 13.71 -0.86
C VAL A 137 16.66 13.49 -2.25
N GLU A 138 16.01 14.51 -2.80
CA GLU A 138 15.44 14.50 -4.14
C GLU A 138 16.51 14.28 -5.21
N PHE A 139 17.61 15.04 -5.13
CA PHE A 139 18.74 14.87 -6.05
C PHE A 139 19.34 13.47 -5.98
N TYR A 140 19.55 12.94 -4.77
CA TYR A 140 20.04 11.57 -4.57
C TYR A 140 19.10 10.51 -5.17
N PHE A 141 17.80 10.70 -5.02
CA PHE A 141 16.77 9.85 -5.60
C PHE A 141 16.89 9.84 -7.14
N TRP A 142 16.90 11.02 -7.77
CA TRP A 142 16.99 11.14 -9.22
C TRP A 142 18.30 10.59 -9.81
N CYS A 143 19.39 10.60 -9.04
CA CYS A 143 20.66 10.01 -9.47
C CYS A 143 20.65 8.47 -9.44
N ARG A 144 19.75 7.84 -8.69
CA ARG A 144 19.68 6.38 -8.51
C ARG A 144 18.66 5.70 -9.40
N ILE A 145 17.68 6.43 -9.87
CA ILE A 145 16.70 5.86 -10.80
C ILE A 145 17.36 5.72 -12.17
N PRO A 146 17.36 4.51 -12.77
CA PRO A 146 17.67 4.37 -14.19
C PRO A 146 16.68 5.26 -14.94
N LYS A 147 17.17 6.28 -15.64
CA LYS A 147 16.30 7.13 -16.46
C LYS A 147 15.50 6.23 -17.37
N PRO A 148 14.16 6.24 -17.33
CA PRO A 148 13.40 5.50 -18.31
C PRO A 148 13.84 5.99 -19.68
N VAL A 149 14.19 5.06 -20.56
CA VAL A 149 14.43 5.39 -21.97
C VAL A 149 13.13 6.02 -22.45
N SER A 150 13.16 7.31 -22.76
CA SER A 150 12.02 8.04 -23.29
C SER A 150 11.67 7.39 -24.63
N TYR A 151 10.67 6.53 -24.65
CA TYR A 151 10.03 6.08 -25.87
C TYR A 151 9.17 7.23 -26.40
N THR A 152 9.79 8.19 -27.06
CA THR A 152 9.12 9.16 -27.89
C THR A 152 8.73 8.48 -29.21
N HIS A 153 7.72 7.63 -29.22
CA HIS A 153 7.00 7.25 -30.44
C HIS A 153 5.64 6.67 -30.06
N LEU A 154 4.70 7.56 -29.83
CA LEU A 154 3.30 7.26 -30.08
C LEU A 154 2.92 7.91 -31.42
N THR A 155 3.22 7.26 -32.51
CA THR A 155 2.48 7.50 -33.76
C THR A 155 1.13 6.80 -33.61
N LEU A 156 0.10 7.57 -33.37
CA LEU A 156 -1.27 7.09 -33.53
C LEU A 156 -1.49 6.85 -35.03
N PRO A 157 -2.01 5.69 -35.46
CA PRO A 157 -2.46 5.53 -36.82
C PRO A 157 -3.69 6.40 -37.02
N THR A 158 -3.58 7.32 -37.98
CA THR A 158 -4.72 8.04 -38.56
C THR A 158 -5.42 7.11 -39.53
N THR A 159 -6.61 6.68 -39.23
CA THR A 159 -7.69 6.36 -40.19
C THR A 159 -9.02 6.69 -39.54
#